data_9ad3d49fc9b6dec169cea13fe486fd6e
#
_entry.id   9ad3d49fc9b6dec169cea13fe486fd6e
#
_cell.length_a   1.000
_cell.length_b   1.000
_cell.length_c   1.000
_cell.angle_alpha   90.00
_cell.angle_beta   90.00
_cell.angle_gamma   90.00
#
_symmetry.space_group_name_H-M   'P 1'
#
loop_
_entity.id
_entity.type
_entity.pdbx_description
1 polymer ?
#
loop_
_entity_poly.entity_id
_entity_poly.type
_entity_poly.pdbx_seq_one_letter_code
_entity_poly.pdbx_strand_id
1 'polypeptide(L)'
;MDTAHTFDPVQSLHAALDQLSAAVEGEDHDLTLQLMDAYDTQVRASLEQDDARIDAGALRGLIARQQQLSIRMAARRDEAGNHLTTDRRAVRASLAYLRAESLA
;
A
#
# COMPACT_ATOMS: atom_id res chain seq x y z
N MET A 1 22.48 22.78 -21.36
CA MET A 1 22.14 22.54 -20.82
C MET A 1 21.28 22.00 -20.33
N ASP A 2 21.02 21.27 -20.03
CA ASP A 2 20.04 20.74 -19.80
C ASP A 2 19.95 19.95 -18.68
N THR A 3 20.01 20.48 -17.59
CA THR A 3 19.87 19.89 -16.32
C THR A 3 18.50 19.30 -16.08
N ALA A 4 17.59 19.61 -16.92
CA ALA A 4 16.24 19.08 -16.83
C ALA A 4 16.20 17.55 -16.90
N HIS A 5 17.24 16.94 -17.41
CA HIS A 5 17.31 15.50 -17.56
C HIS A 5 18.13 14.82 -16.48
N THR A 6 18.52 15.56 -15.45
CA THR A 6 19.23 14.96 -14.34
C THR A 6 18.26 14.03 -13.59
N PHE A 7 18.60 12.76 -13.54
CA PHE A 7 17.79 11.78 -12.84
C PHE A 7 17.94 11.97 -11.33
N ASP A 8 16.81 12.11 -10.65
CA ASP A 8 16.77 12.19 -9.20
C ASP A 8 16.11 10.91 -8.66
N PRO A 9 16.90 9.99 -8.10
CA PRO A 9 16.36 8.73 -7.59
C PRO A 9 15.32 8.95 -6.48
N VAL A 10 15.49 9.97 -5.66
CA VAL A 10 14.55 10.23 -4.56
C VAL A 10 13.19 10.66 -5.09
N GLN A 11 13.17 11.57 -6.09
CA GLN A 11 11.92 11.96 -6.71
C GLN A 11 11.22 10.80 -7.39
N SER A 12 11.99 9.96 -8.07
CA SER A 12 11.46 8.77 -8.73
C SER A 12 10.83 7.81 -7.72
N LEU A 13 11.46 7.62 -6.56
CA LEU A 13 10.94 6.77 -5.51
C LEU A 13 9.68 7.37 -4.88
N HIS A 14 9.63 8.69 -4.69
CA HIS A 14 8.41 9.35 -4.21
C HIS A 14 7.26 9.20 -5.21
N ALA A 15 7.54 9.31 -6.51
CA ALA A 15 6.52 9.11 -7.54
C ALA A 15 5.97 7.68 -7.49
N ALA A 16 6.85 6.70 -7.26
CA ALA A 16 6.43 5.31 -7.10
C ALA A 16 5.55 5.12 -5.87
N LEU A 17 5.88 5.79 -4.77
CA LEU A 17 5.06 5.74 -3.55
C LEU A 17 3.71 6.43 -3.76
N ASP A 18 3.64 7.48 -4.58
CA ASP A 18 2.37 8.12 -4.94
C ASP A 18 1.46 7.13 -5.66
N GLN A 19 2.00 6.39 -6.62
CA GLN A 19 1.23 5.38 -7.36
C GLN A 19 0.77 4.26 -6.44
N LEU A 20 1.66 3.79 -5.57
CA LEU A 20 1.34 2.75 -4.62
C LEU A 20 0.25 3.19 -3.65
N SER A 21 0.35 4.42 -3.14
CA SER A 21 -0.66 5.00 -2.25
C SER A 21 -2.03 5.06 -2.93
N ALA A 22 -2.08 5.48 -4.19
CA ALA A 22 -3.32 5.52 -4.95
C ALA A 22 -3.93 4.12 -5.13
N ALA A 23 -3.11 3.12 -5.39
CA ALA A 23 -3.57 1.74 -5.53
C ALA A 23 -4.15 1.20 -4.21
N VAL A 24 -3.50 1.52 -3.09
CA VAL A 24 -3.98 1.11 -1.75
C VAL A 24 -5.34 1.73 -1.47
N GLU A 25 -5.49 3.02 -1.72
CA GLU A 25 -6.77 3.71 -1.50
C GLU A 25 -7.85 3.25 -2.47
N GLY A 26 -7.48 2.86 -3.69
CA GLY A 26 -8.40 2.32 -4.69
C GLY A 26 -8.75 0.86 -4.47
N GLU A 27 -8.18 0.22 -3.46
CA GLU A 27 -8.46 -1.19 -3.14
C GLU A 27 -8.13 -2.15 -4.27
N ASP A 28 -7.18 -1.78 -5.13
CA ASP A 28 -6.71 -2.66 -6.19
C ASP A 28 -5.53 -3.46 -5.66
N HIS A 29 -5.82 -4.65 -5.15
CA HIS A 29 -4.81 -5.49 -4.49
C HIS A 29 -3.75 -6.00 -5.45
N ASP A 30 -4.13 -6.39 -6.66
CA ASP A 30 -3.18 -6.90 -7.64
C ASP A 30 -2.22 -5.79 -8.08
N LEU A 31 -2.74 -4.61 -8.34
CA LEU A 31 -1.92 -3.46 -8.69
C LEU A 31 -1.01 -3.07 -7.52
N THR A 32 -1.53 -3.11 -6.30
CA THR A 32 -0.76 -2.81 -5.10
C THR A 32 0.46 -3.74 -5.00
N LEU A 33 0.27 -5.04 -5.19
CA LEU A 33 1.37 -6.01 -5.14
C LEU A 33 2.39 -5.77 -6.25
N GLN A 34 1.93 -5.47 -7.45
CA GLN A 34 2.83 -5.16 -8.57
C GLN A 34 3.66 -3.92 -8.29
N LEU A 35 3.02 -2.88 -7.76
CA LEU A 35 3.70 -1.62 -7.46
C LEU A 35 4.66 -1.75 -6.29
N MET A 36 4.35 -2.57 -5.29
CA MET A 36 5.26 -2.85 -4.18
C MET A 36 6.52 -3.54 -4.68
N ASP A 37 6.36 -4.52 -5.55
CA ASP A 37 7.49 -5.24 -6.13
C ASP A 37 8.34 -4.32 -6.99
N ALA A 38 7.72 -3.49 -7.81
CA ALA A 38 8.41 -2.51 -8.63
C ALA A 38 9.16 -1.48 -7.78
N TYR A 39 8.55 -1.01 -6.70
CA TYR A 39 9.17 -0.06 -5.78
C TYR A 39 10.40 -0.69 -5.12
N ASP A 40 10.28 -1.92 -4.62
CA ASP A 40 11.38 -2.63 -3.99
C ASP A 40 12.57 -2.80 -4.95
N THR A 41 12.29 -3.18 -6.19
CA THR A 41 13.30 -3.30 -7.23
C THR A 41 13.98 -1.97 -7.50
N GLN A 42 13.20 -0.89 -7.56
CA GLN A 42 13.72 0.44 -7.82
C GLN A 42 14.61 0.94 -6.67
N VAL A 43 14.22 0.66 -5.42
CA VAL A 43 15.03 1.00 -4.24
C VAL A 43 16.37 0.29 -4.31
N ARG A 44 16.36 -1.00 -4.58
CA ARG A 44 17.60 -1.79 -4.67
C ARG A 44 18.51 -1.26 -5.77
N ALA A 45 17.95 -0.99 -6.94
CA ALA A 45 18.71 -0.45 -8.05
C ALA A 45 19.34 0.90 -7.69
N SER A 46 18.59 1.75 -7.00
CA SER A 46 19.09 3.07 -6.57
C SER A 46 20.22 2.96 -5.57
N LEU A 47 20.15 2.00 -4.64
CA LEU A 47 21.20 1.80 -3.64
C LEU A 47 22.46 1.14 -4.22
N GLU A 48 22.32 0.40 -5.29
CA GLU A 48 23.43 -0.27 -5.94
C GLU A 48 24.23 0.65 -6.87
N GLN A 49 23.70 1.80 -7.24
CA GLN A 49 24.40 2.73 -8.09
C GLN A 49 25.45 3.49 -7.30
N ASP A 50 26.69 3.40 -7.76
CA ASP A 50 27.81 4.08 -7.10
C ASP A 50 27.65 5.60 -7.13
N ASP A 51 26.97 6.11 -8.15
CA ASP A 51 26.73 7.55 -8.30
C ASP A 51 25.50 8.03 -7.55
N ALA A 52 24.77 7.13 -6.94
CA ALA A 52 23.56 7.49 -6.22
C ALA A 52 23.94 8.21 -4.92
N ARG A 53 23.79 9.51 -4.95
CA ARG A 53 24.00 10.33 -3.76
C ARG A 53 22.67 10.66 -3.15
N ILE A 54 22.17 9.71 -2.38
CA ILE A 54 20.93 9.95 -1.64
C ILE A 54 21.32 10.61 -0.34
N ASP A 55 20.90 11.84 -0.17
CA ASP A 55 21.09 12.59 1.06
C ASP A 55 20.42 11.85 2.22
N ALA A 56 21.07 11.86 3.38
CA ALA A 56 20.55 11.16 4.56
C ALA A 56 19.18 11.68 4.98
N GLY A 57 18.96 12.99 4.87
CA GLY A 57 17.66 13.59 5.17
C GLY A 57 16.58 13.12 4.20
N ALA A 58 16.91 13.08 2.91
CA ALA A 58 15.99 12.59 1.89
C ALA A 58 15.65 11.12 2.09
N LEU A 59 16.64 10.31 2.47
CA LEU A 59 16.43 8.89 2.76
C LEU A 59 15.50 8.70 3.97
N ARG A 60 15.70 9.48 5.02
CA ARG A 60 14.80 9.45 6.19
C ARG A 60 13.37 9.80 5.81
N GLY A 61 13.20 10.80 4.93
CA GLY A 61 11.88 11.18 4.43
C GLY A 61 11.20 10.05 3.67
N LEU A 62 11.94 9.33 2.84
CA LEU A 62 11.42 8.16 2.13
C LEU A 62 11.01 7.06 3.10
N ILE A 63 11.87 6.76 4.07
CA ILE A 63 11.61 5.72 5.07
C ILE A 63 10.35 6.07 5.86
N ALA A 64 10.23 7.33 6.31
CA ALA A 64 9.07 7.78 7.06
C ALA A 64 7.79 7.62 6.24
N ARG A 65 7.82 8.00 4.98
CA ARG A 65 6.68 7.87 4.08
C ARG A 65 6.33 6.40 3.83
N GLN A 66 7.33 5.56 3.65
CA GLN A 66 7.15 4.13 3.46
C GLN A 66 6.50 3.50 4.69
N GLN A 67 6.92 3.90 5.89
CA GLN A 67 6.33 3.43 7.14
C GLN A 67 4.87 3.86 7.26
N GLN A 68 4.57 5.12 6.93
CA GLN A 68 3.19 5.61 6.95
C GLN A 68 2.30 4.82 5.98
N LEU A 69 2.80 4.52 4.80
CA LEU A 69 2.07 3.74 3.84
C LEU A 69 1.84 2.30 4.33
N SER A 70 2.84 1.70 4.97
CA SER A 70 2.71 0.36 5.55
C SER A 70 1.63 0.33 6.64
N ILE A 71 1.58 1.37 7.47
CA ILE A 71 0.53 1.50 8.49
C ILE A 71 -0.83 1.63 7.81
N ARG A 72 -0.93 2.44 6.77
CA ARG A 72 -2.19 2.60 6.04
C ARG A 72 -2.65 1.31 5.37
N MET A 73 -1.71 0.55 4.80
CA MET A 73 -2.02 -0.75 4.21
C MET A 73 -2.55 -1.73 5.25
N ALA A 74 -1.93 -1.75 6.43
CA ALA A 74 -2.39 -2.60 7.53
C ALA A 74 -3.79 -2.18 7.99
N ALA A 75 -4.05 -0.88 8.10
CA ALA A 75 -5.36 -0.37 8.48
C ALA A 75 -6.44 -0.75 7.45
N ARG A 76 -6.12 -0.64 6.17
CA ARG A 76 -7.06 -1.05 5.11
C ARG A 76 -7.36 -2.53 5.16
N ARG A 77 -6.36 -3.35 5.41
CA ARG A 77 -6.55 -4.79 5.56
C ARG A 77 -7.42 -5.12 6.77
N ASP A 78 -7.20 -4.43 7.89
CA ASP A 78 -8.00 -4.63 9.09
C ASP A 78 -9.45 -4.20 8.88
N GLU A 79 -9.68 -3.09 8.20
CA GLU A 79 -11.02 -2.65 7.82
C GLU A 79 -11.73 -3.71 6.99
N ALA A 80 -11.05 -4.25 5.98
CA ALA A 80 -11.62 -5.30 5.14
C ALA A 80 -11.95 -6.55 5.96
N GLY A 81 -11.07 -6.94 6.89
CA GLY A 81 -11.31 -8.06 7.79
C GLY A 81 -12.49 -7.82 8.71
N ASN A 82 -12.64 -6.61 9.23
CA ASN A 82 -13.76 -6.23 10.07
C ASN A 82 -15.09 -6.27 9.31
N HIS A 83 -15.10 -5.77 8.09
CA HIS A 83 -16.29 -5.83 7.23
C HIS A 83 -16.69 -7.28 6.97
N LEU A 84 -15.74 -8.14 6.65
CA LEU A 84 -16.01 -9.56 6.43
C LEU A 84 -16.60 -10.23 7.67
N THR A 85 -16.05 -9.94 8.84
CA THR A 85 -16.55 -10.49 10.11
C THR A 85 -17.97 -10.01 10.39
N THR A 86 -18.24 -8.73 10.17
CA THR A 86 -19.57 -8.15 10.35
C THR A 86 -20.59 -8.80 9.41
N ASP A 87 -20.21 -8.95 8.14
CA ASP A 87 -21.08 -9.59 7.15
C ASP A 87 -21.38 -11.04 7.50
N ARG A 88 -20.39 -11.79 7.96
CA ARG A 88 -20.59 -13.18 8.39
C ARG A 88 -21.52 -13.26 9.59
N ARG A 89 -21.39 -12.34 10.54
CA ARG A 89 -22.29 -12.28 11.70
C ARG A 89 -23.71 -11.97 11.28
N ALA A 90 -23.88 -11.03 10.36
CA ALA A 90 -25.20 -10.68 9.84
C ALA A 90 -25.86 -11.86 9.14
N VAL A 91 -25.12 -12.59 8.33
CA VAL A 91 -25.61 -13.77 7.64
C VAL A 91 -26.03 -14.85 8.65
N ARG A 92 -25.20 -15.11 9.68
CA ARG A 92 -25.53 -16.10 10.71
C ARG A 92 -26.79 -15.71 11.47
N ALA A 93 -26.93 -14.44 11.82
CA ALA A 93 -28.11 -13.95 12.52
C ALA A 93 -29.37 -14.12 11.67
N SER A 94 -29.28 -13.82 10.37
CA SER A 94 -30.40 -14.01 9.46
C SER A 94 -30.79 -15.47 9.31
N LEU A 95 -29.82 -16.38 9.23
CA LEU A 95 -30.09 -17.81 9.14
C LEU A 95 -30.71 -18.33 10.43
N ALA A 96 -30.24 -17.87 11.58
CA ALA A 96 -30.82 -18.27 12.87
C ALA A 96 -32.27 -17.81 12.98
N TYR A 97 -32.56 -16.59 12.54
CA TYR A 97 -33.91 -16.06 12.55
C TYR A 97 -34.83 -16.88 11.65
N LEU A 98 -34.40 -17.20 10.45
CA LEU A 98 -35.19 -18.01 9.53
C LEU A 98 -35.45 -19.42 10.06
N ARG A 99 -34.48 -20.01 10.74
CA ARG A 99 -34.68 -21.32 11.39
C ARG A 99 -35.73 -21.25 12.49
N ALA A 100 -35.64 -20.20 13.31
CA ALA A 100 -36.62 -20.02 14.40
C ALA A 100 -38.03 -19.86 13.83
N GLU A 101 -38.19 -19.11 12.76
CA GLU A 101 -39.49 -18.94 12.09
C GLU A 101 -40.03 -20.25 11.55
N SER A 102 -39.17 -21.08 10.93
CA SER A 102 -39.64 -22.34 10.35
C SER A 102 -40.02 -23.37 11.40
N LEU A 103 -39.58 -23.20 12.65
CA LEU A 103 -39.96 -24.09 13.76
C LEU A 103 -41.20 -23.63 14.52
N ALA A 104 -41.64 -22.44 14.25
CA ALA A 104 -42.82 -21.87 14.93
C ALA A 104 -44.17 -22.33 14.27
#